data_7308cfe235bcfabe400c21058eff7cd3
#
_entry.id   7308cfe235bcfabe400c21058eff7cd3
#
_cell.length_a   1.000
_cell.length_b   1.000
_cell.length_c   1.000
_cell.angle_alpha   90.00
_cell.angle_beta   90.00
_cell.angle_gamma   90.00
#
_symmetry.space_group_name_H-M   'P 1'
#
loop_
_entity.id
_entity.type
_entity.pdbx_description
1 polymer ?
#
loop_
_entity_poly.entity_id
_entity_poly.type
_entity_poly.pdbx_seq_one_letter_code
_entity_poly.pdbx_strand_id
1 'polypeptide(L)' 'MATQLREYKSFEEARDFVHKLNLKSQEEWSDYCKSGQKPDDIPAAPERIYKKDGWKGLGDWLGY' A
#
# COMPACT_ATOMS: atom_id res chain seq x y z
N MET A 1 -15.12 21.28 6.79
CA MET A 1 -14.24 21.17 6.35
C MET A 1 -13.66 19.98 6.25
N ALA A 2 -13.20 19.68 5.33
CA ALA A 2 -12.61 18.46 5.22
C ALA A 2 -11.38 18.40 5.99
N THR A 3 -11.35 17.52 6.81
CA THR A 3 -10.15 17.36 7.54
C THR A 3 -9.33 16.25 6.96
N GLN A 4 -9.87 15.56 5.99
CA GLN A 4 -9.16 14.49 5.37
C GLN A 4 -8.12 15.07 4.45
N LEU A 5 -6.87 14.94 4.80
CA LEU A 5 -5.81 15.51 4.02
C LEU A 5 -5.41 14.63 2.87
N ARG A 6 -5.75 13.36 2.92
CA ARG A 6 -5.37 12.49 1.85
C ARG A 6 -6.32 11.31 1.85
N GLU A 7 -6.66 10.89 0.66
CA GLU A 7 -7.56 9.77 0.49
C GLU A 7 -6.80 8.64 -0.15
N TYR A 8 -6.79 7.50 0.50
CA TYR A 8 -6.13 6.34 -0.05
C TYR A 8 -7.12 5.54 -0.88
N LYS A 9 -6.60 4.79 -1.84
CA LYS A 9 -7.40 3.86 -2.60
C LYS A 9 -8.01 2.83 -1.66
N SER A 10 -9.08 2.18 -2.10
CA SER A 10 -9.62 1.08 -1.34
C SER A 10 -8.56 -0.01 -1.22
N PHE A 11 -8.73 -0.89 -0.23
CA PHE A 11 -7.75 -1.95 -0.02
C PHE A 11 -7.55 -2.76 -1.29
N GLU A 12 -8.63 -3.11 -1.97
CA GLU A 12 -8.54 -3.95 -3.16
C GLU A 12 -7.82 -3.23 -4.30
N GLU A 13 -8.15 -1.98 -4.50
CA GLU A 13 -7.51 -1.21 -5.55
C GLU A 13 -6.04 -0.98 -5.28
N ALA A 14 -5.73 -0.68 -4.03
CA ALA A 14 -4.34 -0.46 -3.66
C ALA A 14 -3.54 -1.73 -3.80
N ARG A 15 -4.11 -2.86 -3.39
CA ARG A 15 -3.43 -4.14 -3.50
C ARG A 15 -3.17 -4.50 -4.95
N ASP A 16 -4.18 -4.28 -5.83
CA ASP A 16 -3.99 -4.51 -7.24
C ASP A 16 -2.85 -3.70 -7.81
N PHE A 17 -2.80 -2.43 -7.43
CA PHE A 17 -1.73 -1.57 -7.90
C PHE A 17 -0.38 -2.11 -7.48
N VAL A 18 -0.27 -2.49 -6.21
CA VAL A 18 1.00 -2.96 -5.67
C VAL A 18 1.40 -4.29 -6.31
N HIS A 19 0.43 -5.16 -6.58
CA HIS A 19 0.74 -6.42 -7.24
C HIS A 19 1.39 -6.22 -8.59
N LYS A 20 1.02 -5.16 -9.29
CA LYS A 20 1.59 -4.89 -10.62
C LYS A 20 3.03 -4.42 -10.54
N LEU A 21 3.50 -4.03 -9.36
CA LEU A 21 4.87 -3.62 -9.19
C LEU A 21 5.82 -4.80 -9.09
N ASN A 22 5.29 -5.99 -8.83
CA ASN A 22 6.09 -7.21 -8.73
C ASN A 22 7.16 -7.13 -7.66
N LEU A 23 6.82 -6.50 -6.56
CA LEU A 23 7.75 -6.43 -5.43
C LEU A 23 7.74 -7.77 -4.72
N LYS A 24 8.92 -8.27 -4.37
CA LYS A 24 9.02 -9.63 -3.87
C LYS A 24 9.43 -9.73 -2.42
N SER A 25 9.62 -8.61 -1.76
CA SER A 25 10.02 -8.64 -0.36
C SER A 25 9.65 -7.34 0.30
N GLN A 26 9.64 -7.37 1.62
CA GLN A 26 9.39 -6.17 2.39
C GLN A 26 10.46 -5.11 2.12
N GLU A 27 11.68 -5.56 1.88
CA GLU A 27 12.74 -4.65 1.57
C GLU A 27 12.47 -3.89 0.28
N GLU A 28 12.00 -4.60 -0.73
CA GLU A 28 11.67 -3.94 -1.99
C GLU A 28 10.53 -2.95 -1.82
N TRP A 29 9.55 -3.32 -1.02
CA TRP A 29 8.45 -2.40 -0.72
C TRP A 29 8.96 -1.15 -0.01
N SER A 30 9.84 -1.34 0.95
CA SER A 30 10.39 -0.23 1.69
C SER A 30 11.18 0.69 0.78
N ASP A 31 12.00 0.12 -0.09
CA ASP A 31 12.80 0.90 -1.04
C ASP A 31 11.90 1.68 -1.98
N TYR A 32 10.83 1.04 -2.45
CA TYR A 32 9.90 1.71 -3.33
C TYR A 32 9.26 2.92 -2.64
N CYS A 33 8.88 2.75 -1.38
CA CYS A 33 8.28 3.84 -0.64
C CYS A 33 9.26 4.99 -0.44
N LYS A 34 10.53 4.67 -0.25
CA LYS A 34 11.55 5.69 -0.04
C LYS A 34 11.96 6.39 -1.32
N SER A 35 11.75 5.74 -2.44
CA SER A 35 12.21 6.29 -3.72
C SER A 35 11.39 7.50 -4.16
N GLY A 36 10.24 7.71 -3.56
CA GLY A 36 9.38 8.80 -3.96
C GLY A 36 8.50 8.50 -5.15
N GLN A 37 8.55 7.27 -5.64
CA GLN A 37 7.72 6.89 -6.78
C GLN A 37 6.32 6.46 -6.36
N LYS A 38 6.12 6.20 -5.09
CA LYS A 38 4.84 5.75 -4.59
C LYS A 38 3.81 6.87 -4.69
N PRO A 39 2.64 6.63 -5.29
CA PRO A 39 1.60 7.65 -5.34
C PRO A 39 1.11 8.00 -3.94
N ASP A 40 0.59 9.20 -3.81
CA ASP A 40 0.11 9.66 -2.51
C ASP A 40 -1.12 8.90 -2.05
N ASP A 41 -1.85 8.27 -2.96
CA ASP A 41 -3.05 7.55 -2.58
C ASP A 41 -2.76 6.09 -2.21
N ILE A 42 -1.49 5.71 -2.13
CA ILE A 42 -1.09 4.40 -1.64
C ILE A 42 -0.36 4.63 -0.33
N PRO A 43 -0.83 4.07 0.79
CA PRO A 43 -0.18 4.32 2.07
C PRO A 43 1.14 3.57 2.18
N ALA A 44 2.10 4.20 2.84
CA ALA A 44 3.39 3.54 3.10
C ALA A 44 3.26 2.50 4.20
N ALA A 45 2.27 2.64 5.05
CA ALA A 45 2.02 1.69 6.13
C ALA A 45 0.65 1.08 5.95
N PRO A 46 0.47 0.23 4.94
CA PRO A 46 -0.86 -0.30 4.64
C PRO A 46 -1.44 -1.14 5.77
N GLU A 47 -0.59 -1.75 6.56
CA GLU A 47 -1.09 -2.56 7.67
C GLU A 47 -1.84 -1.72 8.69
N ARG A 48 -1.56 -0.44 8.76
CA ARG A 48 -2.26 0.45 9.67
C ARG A 48 -3.55 0.96 9.05
N ILE A 49 -3.49 1.30 7.79
CA ILE A 49 -4.61 1.93 7.09
C ILE A 49 -5.71 0.91 6.83
N TYR A 50 -5.31 -0.29 6.41
CA TYR A 50 -6.26 -1.30 5.99
C TYR A 50 -6.49 -2.39 7.03
N LYS A 51 -6.12 -2.12 8.26
CA LYS A 51 -6.21 -3.12 9.30
C LYS A 51 -7.61 -3.71 9.41
N LYS A 52 -8.62 -2.90 9.23
CA LYS A 52 -10.01 -3.34 9.34
C LYS A 52 -10.65 -3.63 8.00
N ASP A 53 -9.90 -3.51 6.93
CA ASP A 53 -10.44 -3.65 5.59
C ASP A 53 -10.04 -4.94 4.92
N GLY A 54 -9.58 -5.91 5.70
CA GLY A 54 -9.23 -7.20 5.13
C GLY A 54 -7.74 -7.44 5.00
N TRP A 55 -6.94 -6.68 5.71
CA TRP A 55 -5.48 -6.84 5.67
C TRP A 55 -5.10 -8.24 6.06
N LYS A 56 -4.32 -8.90 5.21
CA LYS A 56 -3.91 -10.28 5.43
C LYS A 56 -2.42 -10.47 5.55
N GLY A 57 -1.68 -9.40 5.61
CA GLY A 57 -0.25 -9.49 5.74
C GLY A 57 0.47 -8.90 4.54
N LEU A 58 1.76 -8.69 4.71
CA LEU A 58 2.54 -8.03 3.67
C LEU A 58 2.69 -8.90 2.44
N GLY A 59 2.81 -10.22 2.62
CA GLY A 59 2.90 -11.09 1.47
C GLY A 59 1.68 -11.02 0.57
N ASP A 60 0.50 -11.00 1.18
CA ASP A 60 -0.73 -10.84 0.42
C ASP A 60 -0.76 -9.48 -0.27
N TRP A 61 -0.31 -8.46 0.44
CA TRP A 61 -0.28 -7.09 -0.08
C TRP A 61 0.64 -7.00 -1.30
N LEU A 62 1.80 -7.63 -1.23
CA LEU A 62 2.77 -7.56 -2.32
C LEU A 62 2.54 -8.62 -3.39
N GLY A 63 1.82 -9.66 -3.07
CA GLY A 63 1.49 -10.67 -4.06
C GLY A 63 2.48 -11.82 -4.17
N TYR A 64 3.21 -12.10 -3.08
CA TYR A 64 4.10 -13.26 -3.13
C TYR A 64 3.72 -14.32 -2.12
#